data_a9166ef83f902aea38ea0a57d571bc07
#
_entry.id   a9166ef83f902aea38ea0a57d571bc07
#
_cell.length_a   1.000
_cell.length_b   1.000
_cell.length_c   1.000
_cell.angle_alpha   90.00
_cell.angle_beta   90.00
_cell.angle_gamma   90.00
#
_symmetry.space_group_name_H-M   'P 1'
#
loop_
_entity.id
_entity.type
_entity.pdbx_description
1 polymer ?
#
loop_
_entity_poly.entity_id
_entity_poly.type
_entity_poly.pdbx_seq_one_letter_code
_entity_poly.pdbx_strand_id
1 'polypeptide(L)'
;MGALLLEIAKPRVQALPPAWMARRLVGTDWLAFCYAVYRTGLVAVVYECLRWHTGSVPEDVLDWLRTQYFQLLARHRCLREEVDQVTTALASRGVPILLFKGPALDEVTTGAPVRLFSDLDIMVSREDLQTAAGVLGHLGYAPAGGDHPFHLRLVRRDGMFPLMVEVHFDLFDPQRSYFPDVQ
;
A
#
# COMPACT_ATOMS: atom_id res chain seq x y z
N MET A 1 -17.63 -5.91 -13.83
CA MET A 1 -16.35 -6.17 -13.11
C MET A 1 -16.31 -5.46 -11.74
N GLY A 2 -16.45 -4.12 -11.68
CA GLY A 2 -16.36 -3.37 -10.42
C GLY A 2 -17.33 -3.82 -9.32
N ALA A 3 -18.59 -4.15 -9.67
CA ALA A 3 -19.56 -4.64 -8.70
C ALA A 3 -19.15 -5.98 -8.06
N LEU A 4 -18.57 -6.90 -8.82
CA LEU A 4 -18.07 -8.17 -8.32
C LEU A 4 -16.91 -7.98 -7.34
N LEU A 5 -15.93 -7.11 -7.67
CA LEU A 5 -14.82 -6.80 -6.77
C LEU A 5 -15.29 -6.17 -5.45
N LEU A 6 -16.26 -5.27 -5.51
CA LEU A 6 -16.85 -4.67 -4.31
C LEU A 6 -17.58 -5.71 -3.44
N GLU A 7 -18.21 -6.71 -4.04
CA GLU A 7 -18.85 -7.79 -3.30
C GLU A 7 -17.81 -8.71 -2.63
N ILE A 8 -16.75 -9.08 -3.35
CA ILE A 8 -15.66 -9.92 -2.82
C ILE A 8 -14.89 -9.18 -1.71
N ALA A 9 -14.75 -7.87 -1.79
CA ALA A 9 -14.02 -7.07 -0.80
C ALA A 9 -14.82 -6.75 0.46
N LYS A 10 -16.11 -7.14 0.56
CA LYS A 10 -16.90 -6.89 1.77
C LYS A 10 -16.43 -7.75 2.95
N PRO A 11 -16.39 -7.20 4.17
CA PRO A 11 -16.20 -7.99 5.37
C PRO A 11 -17.22 -9.13 5.43
N ARG A 12 -16.80 -10.35 5.78
CA ARG A 12 -17.59 -11.57 5.84
C ARG A 12 -17.75 -12.38 4.55
N VAL A 13 -17.15 -12.00 3.43
CA VAL A 13 -17.21 -12.83 2.20
C VAL A 13 -16.60 -14.23 2.43
N GLN A 14 -15.60 -14.33 3.31
CA GLN A 14 -15.01 -15.63 3.71
C GLN A 14 -16.01 -16.61 4.32
N ALA A 15 -17.11 -16.10 4.89
CA ALA A 15 -18.16 -16.89 5.49
C ALA A 15 -19.30 -17.24 4.52
N LEU A 16 -19.22 -16.83 3.25
CA LEU A 16 -20.28 -17.09 2.28
C LEU A 16 -20.21 -18.54 1.76
N PRO A 17 -21.39 -19.18 1.52
CA PRO A 17 -21.40 -20.52 1.00
C PRO A 17 -20.72 -20.64 -0.35
N PRO A 18 -19.94 -21.72 -0.61
CA PRO A 18 -19.26 -21.95 -1.90
C PRO A 18 -20.22 -21.84 -3.10
N ALA A 19 -21.43 -22.31 -2.99
CA ALA A 19 -22.47 -22.23 -4.03
C ALA A 19 -22.89 -20.79 -4.37
N TRP A 20 -22.81 -19.87 -3.42
CA TRP A 20 -23.06 -18.45 -3.68
C TRP A 20 -21.93 -17.86 -4.53
N MET A 21 -20.69 -18.11 -4.16
CA MET A 21 -19.50 -17.63 -4.88
C MET A 21 -19.46 -18.22 -6.30
N ALA A 22 -19.69 -19.52 -6.43
CA ALA A 22 -19.72 -20.20 -7.74
C ALA A 22 -20.71 -19.53 -8.72
N ARG A 23 -21.93 -19.21 -8.26
CA ARG A 23 -22.91 -18.51 -9.10
C ARG A 23 -22.50 -17.12 -9.52
N ARG A 24 -21.78 -16.38 -8.65
CA ARG A 24 -21.31 -15.02 -8.95
C ARG A 24 -20.13 -14.99 -9.92
N LEU A 25 -19.36 -16.07 -9.95
CA LEU A 25 -18.17 -16.20 -10.80
C LEU A 25 -18.46 -16.78 -12.18
N VAL A 26 -19.68 -17.27 -12.43
CA VAL A 26 -20.09 -17.78 -13.75
C VAL A 26 -19.94 -16.67 -14.82
N GLY A 27 -19.26 -17.01 -15.92
CA GLY A 27 -19.06 -16.11 -17.05
C GLY A 27 -18.08 -14.95 -16.78
N THR A 28 -17.28 -15.05 -15.71
CA THR A 28 -16.24 -14.03 -15.42
C THR A 28 -15.16 -14.07 -16.50
N ASP A 29 -14.89 -12.91 -17.10
CA ASP A 29 -13.65 -12.68 -17.85
C ASP A 29 -12.49 -12.59 -16.86
N TRP A 30 -11.75 -13.69 -16.70
CA TRP A 30 -10.68 -13.80 -15.71
C TRP A 30 -9.49 -12.91 -16.01
N LEU A 31 -9.20 -12.62 -17.28
CA LEU A 31 -8.12 -11.70 -17.64
C LEU A 31 -8.46 -10.27 -17.21
N ALA A 32 -9.65 -9.82 -17.57
CA ALA A 32 -10.14 -8.50 -17.13
C ALA A 32 -10.30 -8.42 -15.60
N PHE A 33 -10.66 -9.55 -14.94
CA PHE A 33 -10.74 -9.65 -13.50
C PHE A 33 -9.37 -9.45 -12.85
N CYS A 34 -8.34 -10.21 -13.24
CA CYS A 34 -6.98 -10.08 -12.73
C CYS A 34 -6.41 -8.67 -12.94
N TYR A 35 -6.63 -8.09 -14.12
CA TYR A 35 -6.22 -6.72 -14.39
C TYR A 35 -6.89 -5.73 -13.45
N ALA A 36 -8.20 -5.83 -13.23
CA ALA A 36 -8.93 -4.96 -12.32
C ALA A 36 -8.47 -5.13 -10.86
N VAL A 37 -8.24 -6.37 -10.40
CA VAL A 37 -7.71 -6.67 -9.05
C VAL A 37 -6.35 -6.03 -8.84
N TYR A 38 -5.46 -6.16 -9.83
CA TYR A 38 -4.11 -5.56 -9.77
C TYR A 38 -4.19 -4.04 -9.74
N ARG A 39 -4.97 -3.43 -10.64
CA ARG A 39 -5.11 -1.96 -10.74
C ARG A 39 -5.74 -1.30 -9.52
N THR A 40 -6.58 -2.03 -8.80
CA THR A 40 -7.25 -1.53 -7.58
C THR A 40 -6.48 -1.81 -6.29
N GLY A 41 -5.36 -2.56 -6.36
CA GLY A 41 -4.59 -2.96 -5.18
C GLY A 41 -5.32 -3.95 -4.26
N LEU A 42 -6.35 -4.65 -4.77
CA LEU A 42 -7.19 -5.56 -3.98
C LEU A 42 -6.69 -7.01 -3.99
N VAL A 43 -5.48 -7.27 -4.47
CA VAL A 43 -4.92 -8.63 -4.60
C VAL A 43 -5.00 -9.41 -3.28
N ALA A 44 -4.59 -8.80 -2.17
CA ALA A 44 -4.57 -9.48 -0.87
C ALA A 44 -5.98 -9.89 -0.43
N VAL A 45 -6.93 -8.97 -0.49
CA VAL A 45 -8.33 -9.22 -0.12
C VAL A 45 -8.95 -10.29 -1.00
N VAL A 46 -8.75 -10.17 -2.32
CA VAL A 46 -9.32 -11.10 -3.30
C VAL A 46 -8.73 -12.50 -3.15
N TYR A 47 -7.41 -12.62 -2.97
CA TYR A 47 -6.77 -13.92 -2.73
C TYR A 47 -7.31 -14.58 -1.47
N GLU A 48 -7.35 -13.86 -0.34
CA GLU A 48 -7.86 -14.39 0.92
C GLU A 48 -9.34 -14.86 0.82
N CYS A 49 -10.13 -14.18 0.00
CA CYS A 49 -11.51 -14.60 -0.25
C CYS A 49 -11.62 -15.80 -1.18
N LEU A 50 -10.83 -15.85 -2.25
CA LEU A 50 -11.00 -16.86 -3.31
C LEU A 50 -10.21 -18.15 -3.09
N ARG A 51 -9.16 -18.16 -2.29
CA ARG A 51 -8.29 -19.33 -2.06
C ARG A 51 -9.02 -20.59 -1.56
N TRP A 52 -10.19 -20.42 -1.00
CA TRP A 52 -11.05 -21.51 -0.51
C TRP A 52 -12.11 -21.97 -1.52
N HIS A 53 -12.14 -21.36 -2.72
CA HIS A 53 -13.12 -21.64 -3.78
C HIS A 53 -12.49 -22.28 -5.02
N THR A 54 -11.59 -23.24 -4.81
CA THR A 54 -10.79 -23.89 -5.86
C THR A 54 -11.63 -24.51 -6.99
N GLY A 55 -12.85 -24.98 -6.70
CA GLY A 55 -13.76 -25.53 -7.73
C GLY A 55 -14.51 -24.48 -8.56
N SER A 56 -14.41 -23.19 -8.21
CA SER A 56 -15.16 -22.11 -8.86
C SER A 56 -14.26 -21.07 -9.54
N VAL A 57 -12.97 -21.12 -9.27
CA VAL A 57 -11.95 -20.23 -9.84
C VAL A 57 -10.94 -21.09 -10.58
N PRO A 58 -10.54 -20.72 -11.80
CA PRO A 58 -9.48 -21.42 -12.52
C PRO A 58 -8.18 -21.50 -11.73
N GLU A 59 -7.48 -22.62 -11.86
CA GLU A 59 -6.25 -22.88 -11.07
C GLU A 59 -5.15 -21.86 -11.39
N ASP A 60 -4.98 -21.53 -12.66
CA ASP A 60 -4.02 -20.50 -13.13
C ASP A 60 -4.30 -19.12 -12.55
N VAL A 61 -5.57 -18.74 -12.37
CA VAL A 61 -5.98 -17.50 -11.71
C VAL A 61 -5.65 -17.52 -10.23
N LEU A 62 -5.93 -18.64 -9.54
CA LEU A 62 -5.56 -18.79 -8.13
C LEU A 62 -4.06 -18.77 -7.93
N ASP A 63 -3.29 -19.41 -8.79
CA ASP A 63 -1.83 -19.42 -8.75
C ASP A 63 -1.24 -18.03 -9.00
N TRP A 64 -1.82 -17.30 -9.96
CA TRP A 64 -1.45 -15.91 -10.18
C TRP A 64 -1.73 -15.04 -8.95
N LEU A 65 -2.95 -15.12 -8.40
CA LEU A 65 -3.32 -14.37 -7.18
C LEU A 65 -2.40 -14.72 -6.01
N ARG A 66 -2.10 -16.01 -5.82
CA ARG A 66 -1.19 -16.50 -4.78
C ARG A 66 0.21 -15.89 -4.94
N THR A 67 0.74 -15.92 -6.15
CA THR A 67 2.06 -15.36 -6.46
C THR A 67 2.10 -13.85 -6.15
N GLN A 68 1.11 -13.10 -6.62
CA GLN A 68 1.01 -11.67 -6.35
C GLN A 68 0.85 -11.38 -4.85
N TYR A 69 0.05 -12.17 -4.13
CA TYR A 69 -0.15 -12.04 -2.69
C TYR A 69 1.16 -12.21 -1.91
N PHE A 70 1.92 -13.27 -2.19
CA PHE A 70 3.18 -13.51 -1.48
C PHE A 70 4.27 -12.49 -1.83
N GLN A 71 4.30 -11.99 -3.06
CA GLN A 71 5.19 -10.89 -3.44
C GLN A 71 4.85 -9.60 -2.66
N LEU A 72 3.57 -9.27 -2.56
CA LEU A 72 3.11 -8.12 -1.78
C LEU A 72 3.41 -8.30 -0.28
N LEU A 73 3.20 -9.49 0.26
CA LEU A 73 3.48 -9.80 1.66
C LEU A 73 4.98 -9.68 1.98
N ALA A 74 5.84 -10.19 1.10
CA ALA A 74 7.30 -10.06 1.25
C ALA A 74 7.73 -8.59 1.22
N ARG A 75 7.21 -7.81 0.27
CA ARG A 75 7.48 -6.37 0.20
C ARG A 75 6.99 -5.63 1.44
N HIS A 76 5.77 -5.92 1.90
CA HIS A 76 5.19 -5.33 3.11
C HIS A 76 6.08 -5.58 4.33
N ARG A 77 6.60 -6.81 4.48
CA ARG A 77 7.52 -7.15 5.56
C ARG A 77 8.80 -6.32 5.51
N CYS A 78 9.42 -6.17 4.33
CA CYS A 78 10.59 -5.30 4.17
C CYS A 78 10.27 -3.85 4.52
N LEU A 79 9.09 -3.35 4.13
CA LEU A 79 8.67 -1.99 4.47
C LEU A 79 8.43 -1.79 5.96
N ARG A 80 7.92 -2.79 6.67
CA ARG A 80 7.77 -2.71 8.14
C ARG A 80 9.14 -2.60 8.85
N GLU A 81 10.10 -3.43 8.43
CA GLU A 81 11.48 -3.33 8.96
C GLU A 81 12.09 -1.96 8.66
N GLU A 82 11.76 -1.39 7.50
CA GLU A 82 12.22 -0.07 7.10
C GLU A 82 11.58 1.07 7.91
N VAL A 83 10.31 0.94 8.30
CA VAL A 83 9.65 1.91 9.20
C VAL A 83 10.48 2.09 10.46
N ASP A 84 10.89 0.98 11.10
CA ASP A 84 11.69 1.02 12.33
C ASP A 84 13.07 1.68 12.12
N GLN A 85 13.72 1.39 10.99
CA GLN A 85 15.01 1.99 10.67
C GLN A 85 14.90 3.50 10.41
N VAL A 86 13.94 3.91 9.61
CA VAL A 86 13.72 5.32 9.25
C VAL A 86 13.31 6.13 10.47
N THR A 87 12.35 5.63 11.25
CA THR A 87 11.88 6.32 12.46
C THR A 87 12.98 6.47 13.50
N THR A 88 13.77 5.42 13.74
CA THR A 88 14.90 5.44 14.66
C THR A 88 15.98 6.42 14.21
N ALA A 89 16.33 6.42 12.93
CA ALA A 89 17.35 7.30 12.38
C ALA A 89 16.95 8.78 12.48
N LEU A 90 15.70 9.10 12.16
CA LEU A 90 15.18 10.47 12.26
C LEU A 90 15.09 10.93 13.73
N ALA A 91 14.58 10.07 14.62
CA ALA A 91 14.52 10.35 16.05
C ALA A 91 15.91 10.62 16.66
N SER A 92 16.96 9.88 16.24
CA SER A 92 18.33 10.07 16.70
C SER A 92 18.91 11.45 16.34
N ARG A 93 18.33 12.14 15.38
CA ARG A 93 18.68 13.50 14.96
C ARG A 93 17.70 14.56 15.47
N GLY A 94 16.76 14.15 16.34
CA GLY A 94 15.76 15.05 16.92
C GLY A 94 14.71 15.53 15.93
N VAL A 95 14.51 14.82 14.79
CA VAL A 95 13.48 15.14 13.79
C VAL A 95 12.18 14.47 14.20
N PRO A 96 11.17 15.23 14.63
CA PRO A 96 9.83 14.69 14.90
C PRO A 96 9.17 14.25 13.59
N ILE A 97 8.54 13.08 13.63
CA ILE A 97 7.79 12.57 12.47
C ILE A 97 6.38 12.16 12.87
N LEU A 98 5.48 12.24 11.90
CA LEU A 98 4.16 11.61 11.95
C LEU A 98 4.09 10.57 10.84
N LEU A 99 3.88 9.30 11.23
CA LEU A 99 3.52 8.25 10.29
C LEU A 99 2.06 8.44 9.87
N PHE A 100 1.76 8.30 8.59
CA PHE A 100 0.38 8.37 8.13
C PHE A 100 0.13 7.45 6.93
N LYS A 101 -1.14 7.38 6.46
CA LYS A 101 -1.58 6.46 5.41
C LYS A 101 -1.29 4.98 5.75
N GLY A 102 -0.54 4.27 4.88
CA GLY A 102 -0.27 2.84 4.97
C GLY A 102 0.29 2.39 6.31
N PRO A 103 1.47 2.89 6.73
CA PRO A 103 2.12 2.50 7.98
C PRO A 103 1.27 2.75 9.24
N ALA A 104 0.62 3.92 9.32
CA ALA A 104 -0.23 4.26 10.45
C ALA A 104 -1.48 3.39 10.54
N LEU A 105 -2.05 3.00 9.39
CA LEU A 105 -3.20 2.09 9.33
C LEU A 105 -2.82 0.66 9.71
N ASP A 106 -1.62 0.23 9.37
CA ASP A 106 -1.13 -1.12 9.70
C ASP A 106 -0.98 -1.32 11.21
N GLU A 107 -0.60 -0.29 11.94
CA GLU A 107 -0.50 -0.34 13.41
C GLU A 107 -1.86 -0.47 14.12
N VAL A 108 -2.92 0.10 13.54
CA VAL A 108 -4.28 0.05 14.13
C VAL A 108 -5.11 -1.13 13.63
N THR A 109 -4.73 -1.78 12.53
CA THR A 109 -5.43 -2.96 12.01
C THR A 109 -4.79 -4.23 12.57
N THR A 110 -5.36 -4.78 13.63
CA THR A 110 -4.95 -6.08 14.17
C THR A 110 -5.57 -7.20 13.35
N GLY A 111 -4.78 -7.97 12.62
CA GLY A 111 -5.25 -9.12 11.86
C GLY A 111 -4.46 -9.35 10.58
N ALA A 112 -4.99 -10.20 9.68
CA ALA A 112 -4.36 -10.44 8.39
C ALA A 112 -4.22 -9.11 7.62
N PRO A 113 -3.12 -8.92 6.88
CA PRO A 113 -2.87 -7.67 6.15
C PRO A 113 -3.93 -7.46 5.07
N VAL A 114 -4.96 -6.71 5.43
CA VAL A 114 -6.09 -6.42 4.52
C VAL A 114 -5.64 -5.41 3.46
N ARG A 115 -4.69 -4.55 3.79
CA ARG A 115 -4.14 -3.55 2.89
C ARG A 115 -2.62 -3.50 3.06
N LEU A 116 -1.93 -4.05 2.07
CA LEU A 116 -0.48 -3.93 1.99
C LEU A 116 -0.13 -2.54 1.42
N PHE A 117 0.73 -1.81 2.12
CA PHE A 117 1.26 -0.55 1.61
C PHE A 117 2.53 -0.79 0.78
N SER A 118 2.80 0.09 -0.17
CA SER A 118 3.91 -0.02 -1.12
C SER A 118 5.01 1.01 -0.90
N ASP A 119 4.75 1.98 -0.04
CA ASP A 119 5.57 3.15 0.25
C ASP A 119 5.43 3.55 1.72
N LEU A 120 6.41 4.24 2.21
CA LEU A 120 6.43 4.79 3.56
C LEU A 120 6.12 6.29 3.47
N ASP A 121 4.94 6.67 3.93
CA ASP A 121 4.55 8.07 4.05
C ASP A 121 4.88 8.59 5.45
N ILE A 122 5.76 9.58 5.53
CA ILE A 122 6.09 10.31 6.76
C ILE A 122 5.85 11.80 6.57
N MET A 123 5.46 12.47 7.64
CA MET A 123 5.36 13.92 7.66
C MET A 123 6.38 14.49 8.62
N VAL A 124 7.07 15.55 8.20
CA VAL A 124 8.01 16.35 8.98
C VAL A 124 7.64 17.83 8.89
N SER A 125 8.17 18.65 9.77
CA SER A 125 8.08 20.11 9.62
C SER A 125 8.87 20.57 8.38
N ARG A 126 8.51 21.71 7.80
CA ARG A 126 9.30 22.31 6.69
C ARG A 126 10.74 22.61 7.11
N GLU A 127 10.95 22.97 8.38
CA GLU A 127 12.27 23.29 8.95
C GLU A 127 13.15 22.03 9.02
N ASP A 128 12.56 20.87 9.28
CA ASP A 128 13.27 19.59 9.40
C ASP A 128 13.47 18.87 8.06
N LEU A 129 12.87 19.34 6.97
CA LEU A 129 12.90 18.65 5.68
C LEU A 129 14.33 18.36 5.18
N GLN A 130 15.24 19.34 5.27
CA GLN A 130 16.62 19.16 4.82
C GLN A 130 17.38 18.16 5.72
N THR A 131 17.14 18.22 7.02
CA THR A 131 17.73 17.27 7.98
C THR A 131 17.21 15.86 7.70
N ALA A 132 15.88 15.71 7.50
CA ALA A 132 15.27 14.43 7.17
C ALA A 132 15.81 13.85 5.86
N ALA A 133 15.92 14.67 4.82
CA ALA A 133 16.49 14.25 3.53
C ALA A 133 17.95 13.78 3.67
N GLY A 134 18.76 14.49 4.46
CA GLY A 134 20.13 14.12 4.76
C GLY A 134 20.24 12.79 5.52
N VAL A 135 19.38 12.57 6.53
CA VAL A 135 19.32 11.30 7.29
C VAL A 135 18.96 10.15 6.37
N LEU A 136 17.93 10.32 5.54
CA LEU A 136 17.51 9.30 4.57
C LEU A 136 18.59 9.04 3.52
N GLY A 137 19.32 10.08 3.10
CA GLY A 137 20.49 9.93 2.24
C GLY A 137 21.56 9.02 2.82
N HIS A 138 21.84 9.11 4.14
CA HIS A 138 22.77 8.21 4.83
C HIS A 138 22.26 6.76 4.91
N LEU A 139 20.94 6.55 4.87
CA LEU A 139 20.33 5.23 4.75
C LEU A 139 20.28 4.70 3.32
N GLY A 140 20.89 5.39 2.34
CA GLY A 140 20.97 4.96 0.95
C GLY A 140 19.79 5.42 0.08
N TYR A 141 18.95 6.29 0.58
CA TYR A 141 17.87 6.86 -0.22
C TYR A 141 18.37 7.99 -1.11
N ALA A 142 17.92 7.99 -2.36
CA ALA A 142 18.19 9.06 -3.33
C ALA A 142 16.89 9.67 -3.85
N PRO A 143 16.89 10.96 -4.21
CA PRO A 143 15.74 11.60 -4.80
C PRO A 143 15.22 10.84 -6.03
N ALA A 144 13.91 10.69 -6.15
CA ALA A 144 13.25 10.00 -7.25
C ALA A 144 12.02 10.78 -7.70
N GLY A 145 12.07 11.30 -8.92
CA GLY A 145 11.01 12.13 -9.48
C GLY A 145 11.35 13.62 -9.48
N GLY A 146 10.43 14.42 -10.01
CA GLY A 146 10.54 15.88 -10.02
C GLY A 146 10.08 16.52 -8.71
N ASP A 147 10.24 17.84 -8.65
CA ASP A 147 9.75 18.63 -7.52
C ASP A 147 8.24 18.46 -7.35
N HIS A 148 7.85 18.23 -6.12
CA HIS A 148 6.45 18.15 -5.73
C HIS A 148 6.12 19.24 -4.70
N PRO A 149 4.96 19.90 -4.79
CA PRO A 149 4.68 21.09 -3.99
C PRO A 149 4.54 20.81 -2.48
N PHE A 150 4.34 19.55 -2.07
CA PHE A 150 4.09 19.21 -0.66
C PHE A 150 4.80 17.94 -0.17
N HIS A 151 5.58 17.23 -1.01
CA HIS A 151 6.39 16.11 -0.56
C HIS A 151 7.68 15.96 -1.36
N LEU A 152 8.68 15.34 -0.74
CA LEU A 152 9.91 14.87 -1.37
C LEU A 152 9.83 13.34 -1.49
N ARG A 153 10.02 12.82 -2.71
CA ARG A 153 10.07 11.38 -2.96
C ARG A 153 11.49 10.89 -2.99
N LEU A 154 11.79 9.86 -2.20
CA LEU A 154 13.10 9.24 -2.09
C LEU A 154 12.97 7.73 -2.32
N VAL A 155 13.95 7.13 -2.99
CA VAL A 155 13.96 5.69 -3.29
C VAL A 155 15.33 5.08 -2.96
N ARG A 156 15.32 3.94 -2.30
CA ARG A 156 16.47 3.05 -2.13
C ARG A 156 16.30 1.80 -2.99
N ARG A 157 17.36 1.38 -3.72
CA ARG A 157 17.30 0.30 -4.73
C ARG A 157 18.29 -0.84 -4.50
N ASP A 158 18.96 -0.86 -3.38
CA ASP A 158 20.00 -1.85 -3.03
C ASP A 158 19.47 -3.17 -2.44
N GLY A 159 18.17 -3.25 -2.20
CA GLY A 159 17.51 -4.42 -1.64
C GLY A 159 16.75 -5.28 -2.67
N MET A 160 16.05 -6.30 -2.18
CA MET A 160 15.21 -7.19 -2.99
C MET A 160 14.09 -6.44 -3.73
N PHE A 161 13.57 -5.38 -3.12
CA PHE A 161 12.55 -4.50 -3.67
C PHE A 161 13.00 -3.05 -3.56
N PRO A 162 12.67 -2.21 -4.55
CA PRO A 162 12.81 -0.77 -4.36
C PRO A 162 11.92 -0.31 -3.20
N LEU A 163 12.51 0.37 -2.22
CA LEU A 163 11.80 0.96 -1.10
C LEU A 163 11.63 2.46 -1.34
N MET A 164 10.42 2.95 -1.15
CA MET A 164 10.08 4.36 -1.38
C MET A 164 9.63 5.01 -0.09
N VAL A 165 10.16 6.19 0.17
CA VAL A 165 9.73 7.08 1.25
C VAL A 165 9.22 8.37 0.62
N GLU A 166 7.99 8.76 0.96
CA GLU A 166 7.45 10.08 0.66
C GLU A 166 7.52 10.94 1.95
N VAL A 167 8.41 11.92 1.93
CA VAL A 167 8.58 12.86 3.04
C VAL A 167 7.69 14.06 2.78
N HIS A 168 6.52 14.09 3.41
CA HIS A 168 5.58 15.19 3.32
C HIS A 168 5.98 16.31 4.28
N PHE A 169 5.83 17.53 3.84
CA PHE A 169 6.00 18.75 4.64
C PHE A 169 4.76 19.63 4.55
N ASP A 170 3.76 19.16 3.82
CA ASP A 170 2.40 19.71 3.79
C ASP A 170 1.41 18.61 3.41
N LEU A 171 0.13 18.75 3.76
CA LEU A 171 -0.92 17.80 3.41
C LEU A 171 -1.56 18.10 2.06
N PHE A 172 -1.50 19.36 1.64
CA PHE A 172 -2.20 19.85 0.47
C PHE A 172 -1.27 20.69 -0.40
N ASP A 173 -1.53 20.69 -1.69
CA ASP A 173 -0.91 21.62 -2.60
C ASP A 173 -1.32 23.06 -2.22
N PRO A 174 -0.38 23.92 -1.78
CA PRO A 174 -0.71 25.29 -1.35
C PRO A 174 -1.26 26.16 -2.48
N GLN A 175 -1.11 25.73 -3.75
CA GLN A 175 -1.66 26.43 -4.91
C GLN A 175 -3.09 25.99 -5.25
N ARG A 176 -3.61 24.94 -4.60
CA ARG A 176 -4.98 24.46 -4.81
C ARG A 176 -5.85 24.79 -3.61
N SER A 177 -6.92 25.56 -3.84
CA SER A 177 -7.98 25.69 -2.86
C SER A 177 -8.87 24.43 -2.90
N TYR A 178 -8.73 23.58 -1.88
CA TYR A 178 -9.59 22.39 -1.73
C TYR A 178 -10.92 22.74 -1.05
N PHE A 179 -11.00 23.91 -0.43
CA PHE A 179 -12.17 24.41 0.29
C PHE A 179 -12.41 25.87 -0.09
N PRO A 180 -12.94 26.14 -1.31
CA PRO A 180 -13.06 27.50 -1.82
C PRO A 180 -14.02 28.40 -1.01
N ASP A 181 -14.89 27.82 -0.18
CA ASP A 181 -15.97 28.53 0.50
C ASP A 181 -15.84 28.62 2.03
N VAL A 182 -14.68 28.21 2.60
CA VAL A 182 -14.41 28.36 4.04
C VAL A 182 -13.63 29.65 4.26
N GLN A 183 -14.33 30.74 4.41
CA GLN A 183 -13.81 32.00 4.96
C GLN A 183 -14.09 32.08 6.45
#